data_118178437305684d705156c6f61d84c5
#
_entry.id   118178437305684d705156c6f61d84c5
#
_cell.length_a   1.000
_cell.length_b   1.000
_cell.length_c   1.000
_cell.angle_alpha   90.00
_cell.angle_beta   90.00
_cell.angle_gamma   90.00
#
_symmetry.space_group_name_H-M   'P 1'
#
loop_
_entity.id
_entity.type
_entity.pdbx_description
1 polymer ?
#
loop_
_entity_poly.entity_id
_entity_poly.type
_entity_poly.pdbx_seq_one_letter_code
_entity_poly.pdbx_strand_id
1 'polypeptide(L)'
;TELVGLSVDSLYSHIAWLRKIQELSWKGMENVEVKFPLIEDIRMEVANKYGMIQPGQSNTQAVRAVFVIDPEAKIRLILYYPLSTGRNFDEIKRVIQALQKADAENVATPADWRPGDDVIVPTAGSCGTAKERMENSSEDQYCLDWFMCFKREKK
;
A
#
# COMPACT_ATOMS: atom_id res chain seq x y z
N THR A 1 2.87 10.79 -1.72
CA THR A 1 1.81 10.05 -1.01
C THR A 1 1.40 10.83 0.21
N GLU A 2 0.10 11.12 0.33
CA GLU A 2 -0.50 11.75 1.50
C GLU A 2 -1.01 10.68 2.45
N LEU A 3 -0.94 10.96 3.77
CA LEU A 3 -1.48 10.10 4.81
C LEU A 3 -2.71 10.76 5.45
N VAL A 4 -3.71 9.96 5.73
CA VAL A 4 -4.89 10.35 6.51
C VAL A 4 -5.14 9.25 7.55
N GLY A 5 -5.21 9.61 8.81
CA GLY A 5 -5.60 8.71 9.89
C GLY A 5 -7.10 8.81 10.15
N LEU A 6 -7.70 7.71 10.58
CA LEU A 6 -9.09 7.66 11.00
C LEU A 6 -9.22 6.73 12.19
N SER A 7 -9.98 7.13 13.19
CA SER A 7 -10.44 6.23 14.24
C SER A 7 -11.86 6.57 14.71
N VAL A 8 -12.52 5.60 15.32
CA VAL A 8 -13.89 5.74 15.87
C VAL A 8 -13.96 6.48 17.20
N ASP A 9 -12.91 7.21 17.53
CA ASP A 9 -12.80 8.03 18.74
C ASP A 9 -13.28 9.48 18.51
N SER A 10 -13.52 10.20 19.57
CA SER A 10 -13.90 11.62 19.52
C SER A 10 -12.73 12.53 19.19
N LEU A 11 -13.02 13.73 18.69
CA LEU A 11 -12.02 14.78 18.46
C LEU A 11 -11.19 15.08 19.72
N TYR A 12 -11.82 15.13 20.89
CA TYR A 12 -11.12 15.40 22.14
C TYR A 12 -10.16 14.28 22.54
N SER A 13 -10.52 13.03 22.28
CA SER A 13 -9.63 11.88 22.48
C SER A 13 -8.41 11.98 21.55
N HIS A 14 -8.61 12.36 20.29
CA HIS A 14 -7.50 12.58 19.34
C HIS A 14 -6.55 13.68 19.80
N ILE A 15 -7.07 14.81 20.27
CA ILE A 15 -6.25 15.92 20.79
C ILE A 15 -5.42 15.45 22.00
N ALA A 16 -6.03 14.75 22.95
CA ALA A 16 -5.35 14.21 24.11
C ALA A 16 -4.26 13.19 23.71
N TRP A 17 -4.57 12.31 22.78
CA TRP A 17 -3.64 11.30 22.26
C TRP A 17 -2.44 11.94 21.55
N LEU A 18 -2.67 12.93 20.67
CA LEU A 18 -1.62 13.64 19.95
C LEU A 18 -0.65 14.35 20.90
N ARG A 19 -1.17 15.00 21.95
CA ARG A 19 -0.34 15.60 23.00
C ARG A 19 0.50 14.55 23.73
N LYS A 20 -0.12 13.42 24.08
CA LYS A 20 0.57 12.36 24.83
C LYS A 20 1.65 11.68 24.02
N ILE A 21 1.45 11.47 22.72
CA ILE A 21 2.46 10.86 21.83
C ILE A 21 3.76 11.68 21.79
N GLN A 22 3.68 12.99 21.84
CA GLN A 22 4.87 13.86 21.88
C GLN A 22 5.71 13.67 23.14
N GLU A 23 5.10 13.25 24.24
CA GLU A 23 5.78 13.04 25.52
C GLU A 23 6.38 11.64 25.66
N LEU A 24 6.01 10.71 24.76
CA LEU A 24 6.42 9.32 24.86
C LEU A 24 7.74 9.06 24.13
N SER A 25 8.58 8.24 24.74
CA SER A 25 9.75 7.65 24.10
C SER A 25 9.53 6.15 23.87
N TRP A 26 9.79 5.70 22.65
CA TRP A 26 9.69 4.28 22.32
C TRP A 26 10.61 3.92 21.16
N LYS A 27 11.45 2.90 21.33
CA LYS A 27 12.39 2.39 20.29
C LYS A 27 13.25 3.50 19.66
N GLY A 28 13.72 4.45 20.46
CA GLY A 28 14.55 5.56 19.99
C GLY A 28 13.77 6.71 19.31
N MET A 29 12.46 6.62 19.23
CA MET A 29 11.61 7.73 18.81
C MET A 29 11.25 8.60 20.02
N GLU A 30 11.50 9.89 19.92
CA GLU A 30 11.21 10.90 20.95
C GLU A 30 10.59 12.12 20.26
N ASN A 31 9.78 12.87 21.00
CA ASN A 31 9.14 14.09 20.50
C ASN A 31 8.40 13.90 19.16
N VAL A 32 7.69 12.80 19.03
CA VAL A 32 7.02 12.44 17.77
C VAL A 32 5.87 13.40 17.49
N GLU A 33 5.95 14.11 16.38
CA GLU A 33 4.89 15.00 15.88
C GLU A 33 4.11 14.31 14.75
N VAL A 34 2.80 14.16 14.92
CA VAL A 34 1.91 13.64 13.88
C VAL A 34 1.49 14.79 12.98
N LYS A 35 1.94 14.79 11.72
CA LYS A 35 1.75 15.89 10.75
C LYS A 35 0.62 15.65 9.74
N PHE A 36 0.01 14.48 9.76
CA PHE A 36 -1.10 14.15 8.86
C PHE A 36 -2.46 14.33 9.56
N PRO A 37 -3.54 14.62 8.81
CA PRO A 37 -4.87 14.74 9.37
C PRO A 37 -5.32 13.46 10.07
N LEU A 38 -5.92 13.61 11.24
CA LEU A 38 -6.55 12.52 11.98
C LEU A 38 -8.06 12.80 12.09
N ILE A 39 -8.85 12.01 11.37
CA ILE A 39 -10.31 12.16 11.26
C ILE A 39 -10.99 11.40 12.38
N GLU A 40 -11.91 12.07 13.07
CA GLU A 40 -12.79 11.43 14.03
C GLU A 40 -13.98 10.79 13.32
N ASP A 41 -14.37 9.60 13.73
CA ASP A 41 -15.52 8.86 13.18
C ASP A 41 -16.34 8.20 14.31
N ILE A 42 -16.69 9.00 15.33
CA ILE A 42 -17.42 8.52 16.52
C ILE A 42 -18.77 7.90 16.16
N ARG A 43 -19.36 8.30 15.04
CA ARG A 43 -20.61 7.73 14.51
C ARG A 43 -20.39 6.48 13.70
N MET A 44 -19.14 6.10 13.45
CA MET A 44 -18.75 4.94 12.62
C MET A 44 -19.29 4.99 11.19
N GLU A 45 -19.57 6.17 10.66
CA GLU A 45 -20.12 6.33 9.31
C GLU A 45 -19.12 5.91 8.24
N VAL A 46 -17.88 6.38 8.37
CA VAL A 46 -16.78 6.00 7.47
C VAL A 46 -16.34 4.58 7.72
N ALA A 47 -16.18 4.19 8.98
CA ALA A 47 -15.76 2.84 9.36
C ALA A 47 -16.70 1.76 8.82
N ASN A 48 -18.03 1.99 8.89
CA ASN A 48 -19.01 1.09 8.30
C ASN A 48 -18.95 1.08 6.77
N LYS A 49 -18.86 2.26 6.15
CA LYS A 49 -18.81 2.39 4.68
C LYS A 49 -17.60 1.68 4.07
N TYR A 50 -16.49 1.66 4.79
CA TYR A 50 -15.24 1.00 4.37
C TYR A 50 -15.13 -0.45 4.89
N GLY A 51 -16.17 -1.00 5.51
CA GLY A 51 -16.16 -2.39 6.01
C GLY A 51 -15.19 -2.64 7.17
N MET A 52 -14.85 -1.59 7.92
CA MET A 52 -13.89 -1.67 9.02
C MET A 52 -14.52 -2.20 10.32
N ILE A 53 -15.83 -2.19 10.43
CA ILE A 53 -16.56 -2.77 11.56
C ILE A 53 -16.89 -4.22 11.22
N GLN A 54 -16.24 -5.14 11.92
CA GLN A 54 -16.36 -6.57 11.67
C GLN A 54 -16.91 -7.26 12.92
N PRO A 55 -18.17 -7.74 12.90
CA PRO A 55 -18.82 -8.31 14.09
C PRO A 55 -18.06 -9.47 14.73
N GLY A 56 -17.31 -10.23 13.95
CA GLY A 56 -16.45 -11.30 14.47
C GLY A 56 -15.24 -10.80 15.27
N GLN A 57 -14.91 -9.51 15.21
CA GLN A 57 -13.83 -8.88 15.97
C GLN A 57 -14.39 -7.94 17.05
N SER A 58 -15.17 -6.94 16.66
CA SER A 58 -15.80 -5.97 17.55
C SER A 58 -16.92 -5.24 16.83
N ASN A 59 -17.97 -4.87 17.59
CA ASN A 59 -19.05 -4.02 17.10
C ASN A 59 -18.81 -2.52 17.36
N THR A 60 -17.80 -2.19 18.17
CA THR A 60 -17.53 -0.83 18.66
C THR A 60 -16.14 -0.33 18.32
N GLN A 61 -15.31 -1.18 17.69
CA GLN A 61 -13.96 -0.85 17.31
C GLN A 61 -13.73 -1.21 15.85
N ALA A 62 -13.12 -0.32 15.10
CA ALA A 62 -12.70 -0.59 13.73
C ALA A 62 -11.45 -1.50 13.72
N VAL A 63 -11.42 -2.48 12.81
CA VAL A 63 -10.20 -3.26 12.56
C VAL A 63 -9.06 -2.36 12.08
N ARG A 64 -7.82 -2.83 12.18
CA ARG A 64 -6.64 -2.08 11.71
C ARG A 64 -6.55 -2.17 10.18
N ALA A 65 -7.17 -1.22 9.49
CA ALA A 65 -7.20 -1.19 8.03
C ALA A 65 -6.16 -0.23 7.45
N VAL A 66 -5.75 -0.51 6.21
CA VAL A 66 -5.02 0.40 5.33
C VAL A 66 -5.69 0.35 3.97
N PHE A 67 -6.01 1.50 3.42
CA PHE A 67 -6.53 1.67 2.07
C PHE A 67 -5.53 2.50 1.27
N VAL A 68 -5.08 2.00 0.13
CA VAL A 68 -4.31 2.76 -0.84
C VAL A 68 -5.26 3.22 -1.93
N ILE A 69 -5.38 4.53 -2.08
CA ILE A 69 -6.30 5.19 -3.01
C ILE A 69 -5.46 5.98 -4.01
N ASP A 70 -5.73 5.82 -5.29
CA ASP A 70 -5.03 6.54 -6.35
C ASP A 70 -5.59 7.97 -6.55
N PRO A 71 -4.94 8.81 -7.37
CA PRO A 71 -5.41 10.17 -7.66
C PRO A 71 -6.80 10.23 -8.31
N GLU A 72 -7.25 9.16 -8.96
CA GLU A 72 -8.61 9.05 -9.53
C GLU A 72 -9.65 8.56 -8.51
N ALA A 73 -9.30 8.55 -7.22
CA ALA A 73 -10.14 8.08 -6.11
C ALA A 73 -10.55 6.59 -6.19
N LYS A 74 -9.75 5.76 -6.85
CA LYS A 74 -9.94 4.31 -6.89
C LYS A 74 -9.14 3.62 -5.80
N ILE A 75 -9.76 2.67 -5.10
CA ILE A 75 -9.07 1.81 -4.13
C ILE A 75 -8.21 0.81 -4.91
N ARG A 76 -6.89 0.84 -4.68
CA ARG A 76 -5.90 -0.01 -5.33
C ARG A 76 -5.46 -1.17 -4.44
N LEU A 77 -5.50 -0.98 -3.13
CA LEU A 77 -5.14 -2.00 -2.15
C LEU A 77 -5.96 -1.82 -0.88
N ILE A 78 -6.33 -2.93 -0.27
CA ILE A 78 -6.94 -2.98 1.05
C ILE A 78 -6.19 -4.00 1.89
N LEU A 79 -5.76 -3.59 3.09
CA LEU A 79 -5.19 -4.48 4.09
C LEU A 79 -6.04 -4.40 5.35
N TYR A 80 -6.56 -5.52 5.80
CA TYR A 80 -7.25 -5.65 7.09
C TYR A 80 -6.40 -6.50 8.04
N TYR A 81 -6.08 -5.92 9.18
CA TYR A 81 -5.39 -6.63 10.27
C TYR A 81 -6.35 -6.79 11.44
N PRO A 82 -6.36 -7.95 12.11
CA PRO A 82 -7.07 -8.13 13.36
C PRO A 82 -6.64 -7.08 14.39
N LEU A 83 -7.51 -6.79 15.35
CA LEU A 83 -7.21 -5.82 16.43
C LEU A 83 -5.94 -6.17 17.21
N SER A 84 -5.60 -7.46 17.30
CA SER A 84 -4.41 -7.97 17.98
C SER A 84 -3.11 -7.81 17.21
N THR A 85 -3.16 -7.47 15.91
CA THR A 85 -1.99 -7.51 15.03
C THR A 85 -1.57 -6.11 14.59
N GLY A 86 -0.31 -5.74 14.79
CA GLY A 86 0.28 -4.50 14.29
C GLY A 86 0.49 -4.53 12.77
N ARG A 87 0.50 -3.35 12.15
CA ARG A 87 0.78 -3.19 10.72
C ARG A 87 2.27 -3.37 10.42
N ASN A 88 2.57 -3.90 9.24
CA ASN A 88 3.94 -3.90 8.68
C ASN A 88 4.10 -2.67 7.77
N PHE A 89 4.79 -1.64 8.25
CA PHE A 89 4.98 -0.40 7.49
C PHE A 89 5.95 -0.54 6.33
N ASP A 90 6.90 -1.46 6.39
CA ASP A 90 7.82 -1.73 5.27
C ASP A 90 7.06 -2.31 4.08
N GLU A 91 6.11 -3.22 4.32
CA GLU A 91 5.23 -3.76 3.28
C GLU A 91 4.29 -2.69 2.72
N ILE A 92 3.71 -1.84 3.57
CA ILE A 92 2.86 -0.73 3.10
C ILE A 92 3.66 0.20 2.18
N LYS A 93 4.89 0.55 2.56
CA LYS A 93 5.79 1.38 1.75
C LYS A 93 6.15 0.67 0.45
N ARG A 94 6.53 -0.60 0.52
CA ARG A 94 6.89 -1.40 -0.64
C ARG A 94 5.76 -1.45 -1.67
N VAL A 95 4.54 -1.73 -1.23
CA VAL A 95 3.40 -1.86 -2.15
C VAL A 95 2.99 -0.53 -2.77
N ILE A 96 3.10 0.59 -2.04
CA ILE A 96 2.87 1.93 -2.62
C ILE A 96 3.88 2.20 -3.74
N GLN A 97 5.17 1.90 -3.51
CA GLN A 97 6.23 2.07 -4.52
C GLN A 97 6.00 1.15 -5.72
N ALA A 98 5.55 -0.09 -5.50
CA ALA A 98 5.20 -1.04 -6.56
C ALA A 98 4.04 -0.54 -7.42
N LEU A 99 2.97 -0.01 -6.80
CA LEU A 99 1.84 0.57 -7.53
C LEU A 99 2.25 1.79 -8.34
N GLN A 100 3.06 2.68 -7.77
CA GLN A 100 3.57 3.86 -8.47
C GLN A 100 4.46 3.46 -9.66
N LYS A 101 5.33 2.47 -9.51
CA LYS A 101 6.16 1.93 -10.59
C LYS A 101 5.31 1.33 -11.70
N ALA A 102 4.33 0.51 -11.35
CA ALA A 102 3.44 -0.13 -12.29
C ALA A 102 2.65 0.90 -13.13
N ASP A 103 2.12 1.94 -12.48
CA ASP A 103 1.35 3.00 -13.15
C ASP A 103 2.25 3.89 -14.03
N ALA A 104 3.44 4.24 -13.56
CA ALA A 104 4.35 5.13 -14.29
C ALA A 104 4.93 4.48 -15.56
N GLU A 105 5.19 3.20 -15.56
CA GLU A 105 5.88 2.50 -16.65
C GLU A 105 5.01 1.48 -17.39
N ASN A 106 3.75 1.32 -16.99
CA ASN A 106 2.84 0.30 -17.52
C ASN A 106 3.45 -1.11 -17.47
N VAL A 107 3.93 -1.47 -16.29
CA VAL A 107 4.56 -2.76 -15.98
C VAL A 107 3.87 -3.43 -14.81
N ALA A 108 4.23 -4.69 -14.51
CA ALA A 108 3.85 -5.35 -13.27
C ALA A 108 5.11 -5.63 -12.43
N THR A 109 4.95 -5.68 -11.13
CA THR A 109 6.03 -6.05 -10.21
C THR A 109 5.91 -7.52 -9.82
N PRO A 110 7.01 -8.30 -9.83
CA PRO A 110 6.99 -9.66 -9.32
C PRO A 110 6.75 -9.72 -7.80
N ALA A 111 6.53 -10.92 -7.27
CA ALA A 111 6.45 -11.14 -5.85
C ALA A 111 7.72 -10.60 -5.14
N ASP A 112 7.54 -10.02 -3.96
CA ASP A 112 8.61 -9.45 -3.13
C ASP A 112 9.43 -8.32 -3.77
N TRP A 113 9.02 -7.82 -4.91
CA TRP A 113 9.70 -6.74 -5.64
C TRP A 113 10.04 -5.56 -4.72
N ARG A 114 11.22 -5.01 -4.91
CA ARG A 114 11.70 -3.78 -4.26
C ARG A 114 12.22 -2.79 -5.31
N PRO A 115 12.28 -1.49 -5.01
CA PRO A 115 12.89 -0.51 -5.91
C PRO A 115 14.31 -0.93 -6.34
N GLY A 116 14.52 -1.01 -7.66
CA GLY A 116 15.75 -1.49 -8.27
C GLY A 116 15.72 -2.95 -8.75
N ASP A 117 14.67 -3.70 -8.42
CA ASP A 117 14.46 -5.04 -8.98
C ASP A 117 13.80 -4.95 -10.36
N ASP A 118 14.04 -5.96 -11.19
CA ASP A 118 13.43 -6.09 -12.51
C ASP A 118 11.90 -6.13 -12.44
N VAL A 119 11.26 -5.64 -13.50
CA VAL A 119 9.79 -5.57 -13.59
C VAL A 119 9.27 -6.47 -14.71
N ILE A 120 8.04 -6.94 -14.58
CA ILE A 120 7.38 -7.79 -15.56
C ILE A 120 6.76 -6.91 -16.65
N VAL A 121 7.10 -7.18 -17.90
CA VAL A 121 6.50 -6.53 -19.07
C VAL A 121 5.07 -7.08 -19.29
N PRO A 122 4.09 -6.25 -19.67
CA PRO A 122 2.74 -6.70 -19.95
C PRO A 122 2.73 -7.87 -20.95
N THR A 123 1.79 -8.79 -20.76
CA THR A 123 1.64 -9.97 -21.61
C THR A 123 1.57 -9.58 -23.10
N ALA A 124 2.19 -10.36 -23.96
CA ALA A 124 2.11 -10.15 -25.40
C ALA A 124 0.66 -10.23 -25.89
N GLY A 125 0.19 -9.19 -26.57
CA GLY A 125 -1.18 -9.13 -27.10
C GLY A 125 -1.42 -9.98 -28.37
N SER A 126 -0.36 -10.62 -28.92
CA SER A 126 -0.43 -11.46 -30.09
C SER A 126 0.64 -12.55 -30.09
N CYS A 127 0.40 -13.64 -30.85
CA CYS A 127 1.40 -14.69 -31.02
C CYS A 127 2.69 -14.17 -31.72
N GLY A 128 2.55 -13.18 -32.63
CA GLY A 128 3.70 -12.56 -33.29
C GLY A 128 4.61 -11.85 -32.31
N THR A 129 4.03 -11.01 -31.44
CA THR A 129 4.77 -10.31 -30.37
C THR A 129 5.40 -11.29 -29.37
N ALA A 130 4.70 -12.39 -29.05
CA ALA A 130 5.24 -13.41 -28.15
C ALA A 130 6.49 -14.08 -28.76
N LYS A 131 6.42 -14.46 -30.04
CA LYS A 131 7.54 -15.07 -30.77
C LYS A 131 8.71 -14.09 -30.88
N GLU A 132 8.46 -12.85 -31.27
CA GLU A 132 9.48 -11.79 -31.38
C GLU A 132 10.23 -11.57 -30.07
N ARG A 133 9.51 -11.55 -28.93
CA ARG A 133 10.12 -11.40 -27.60
C ARG A 133 11.00 -12.57 -27.21
N MET A 134 10.65 -13.79 -27.62
CA MET A 134 11.46 -14.98 -27.35
C MET A 134 12.72 -15.05 -28.23
N GLU A 135 12.62 -14.56 -29.46
CA GLU A 135 13.74 -14.57 -30.40
C GLU A 135 14.71 -13.39 -30.21
N ASN A 136 14.20 -12.25 -29.73
CA ASN A 136 14.95 -10.98 -29.59
C ASN A 136 15.12 -10.59 -28.13
N SER A 137 15.98 -11.30 -27.38
CA SER A 137 16.43 -10.80 -26.10
C SER A 137 17.34 -9.57 -26.30
N SER A 138 17.09 -8.50 -25.54
CA SER A 138 17.93 -7.29 -25.54
C SER A 138 18.69 -7.17 -24.23
N GLU A 139 19.67 -6.23 -24.18
CA GLU A 139 20.36 -5.92 -22.92
C GLU A 139 19.39 -5.46 -21.83
N ASP A 140 18.31 -4.76 -22.20
CA ASP A 140 17.32 -4.20 -21.29
C ASP A 140 16.14 -5.15 -21.00
N GLN A 141 15.97 -6.24 -21.77
CA GLN A 141 14.81 -7.14 -21.62
C GLN A 141 15.22 -8.60 -21.84
N TYR A 142 14.64 -9.50 -21.02
CA TYR A 142 14.77 -10.95 -21.17
C TYR A 142 13.46 -11.66 -20.87
N CYS A 143 13.28 -12.84 -21.42
CA CYS A 143 12.12 -13.69 -21.16
C CYS A 143 12.57 -15.03 -20.58
N LEU A 144 11.84 -15.50 -19.58
CA LEU A 144 11.94 -16.88 -19.09
C LEU A 144 11.09 -17.80 -19.94
N ASP A 145 9.94 -17.30 -20.42
CA ASP A 145 9.06 -17.93 -21.37
C ASP A 145 8.22 -16.83 -22.06
N TRP A 146 7.46 -17.17 -23.11
CA TRP A 146 6.64 -16.24 -23.92
C TRP A 146 5.66 -15.39 -23.07
N PHE A 147 5.21 -15.91 -21.93
CA PHE A 147 4.28 -15.24 -21.02
C PHE A 147 4.97 -14.49 -19.87
N MET A 148 6.27 -14.67 -19.68
CA MET A 148 7.01 -14.14 -18.54
C MET A 148 8.31 -13.46 -18.98
N CYS A 149 8.17 -12.19 -19.35
CA CYS A 149 9.26 -11.33 -19.78
C CYS A 149 9.52 -10.23 -18.76
N PHE A 150 10.77 -9.89 -18.57
CA PHE A 150 11.23 -8.89 -17.62
C PHE A 150 11.98 -7.76 -18.33
N LYS A 151 11.82 -6.56 -17.82
CA LYS A 151 12.65 -5.40 -18.12
C LYS A 151 13.62 -5.22 -16.96
N ARG A 152 14.92 -5.12 -17.30
CA ARG A 152 15.97 -4.86 -16.31
C ARG A 152 15.91 -3.42 -15.83
N GLU A 153 16.08 -3.23 -14.54
CA GLU A 153 16.27 -1.90 -13.97
C GLU A 153 17.75 -1.49 -14.13
N LYS A 154 17.97 -0.26 -14.60
CA LYS A 154 19.31 0.30 -14.67
C LYS A 154 19.78 0.62 -13.23
N LYS A 155 20.84 -0.04 -12.82
CA LYS A 155 21.51 0.23 -11.54
C LYS A 155 22.18 1.59 -11.55
#